data_3ddc5f596cd0f84e585009cfb9cba9f9
#
_entry.id   3ddc5f596cd0f84e585009cfb9cba9f9
#
_cell.length_a   1.000
_cell.length_b   1.000
_cell.length_c   1.000
_cell.angle_alpha   90.00
_cell.angle_beta   90.00
_cell.angle_gamma   90.00
#
_symmetry.space_group_name_H-M   'P 1'
#
loop_
_entity.id
_entity.type
_entity.pdbx_description
1 polymer ?
#
loop_
_entity_poly.entity_id
_entity_poly.type
_entity_poly.pdbx_seq_one_letter_code
_entity_poly.pdbx_strand_id
1 'polypeptide(L)'
;MDFMRLSDKKDAFIFLLSEILDKLCNLRYNKKYIKSGGTIMSKKPFYITTPIYYPSGNPHIGHCYTTVACDSIARYRRMQGFDVMFLTGTDEHGLKIEQKAAEAGITPKEYVDNIVKTFKKLWSYMNISYDRYIRTTDKYHIKTVQKIFKELYDKGYIYKGEYSGKYCTPCESFWTD
;
A
#
# COMPACT_ATOMS: atom_id res chain seq x y z
N MET A 1 -10.62 14.88 19.05
CA MET A 1 -9.92 13.87 18.25
C MET A 1 -8.44 14.21 18.35
N ASP A 2 -7.68 13.39 19.05
CA ASP A 2 -6.25 13.66 19.29
C ASP A 2 -5.45 13.34 18.01
N PHE A 3 -4.86 14.35 17.40
CA PHE A 3 -4.01 14.19 16.21
C PHE A 3 -2.56 13.99 16.62
N MET A 4 -1.91 13.00 15.98
CA MET A 4 -0.45 12.86 16.06
C MET A 4 0.20 13.67 14.95
N ARG A 5 1.08 14.60 15.31
CA ARG A 5 1.83 15.42 14.36
C ARG A 5 3.21 14.83 14.13
N LEU A 6 3.61 14.73 12.86
CA LEU A 6 4.99 14.44 12.50
C LEU A 6 5.82 15.71 12.70
N SER A 7 7.00 15.60 13.34
CA SER A 7 7.90 16.74 13.43
C SER A 7 8.41 17.16 12.05
N ASP A 8 8.75 18.43 11.85
CA ASP A 8 9.07 19.08 10.55
C ASP A 8 10.25 18.50 9.75
N LYS A 9 10.74 17.32 10.09
CA LYS A 9 11.82 16.64 9.36
C LYS A 9 11.22 15.75 8.26
N LYS A 10 10.62 16.36 7.23
CA LYS A 10 10.15 15.66 6.01
C LYS A 10 11.23 14.75 5.41
N ASP A 11 12.49 15.19 5.47
CA ASP A 11 13.62 14.43 4.94
C ASP A 11 13.90 13.13 5.70
N ALA A 12 13.68 13.10 7.02
CA ALA A 12 13.86 11.88 7.82
C ALA A 12 12.82 10.81 7.53
N PHE A 13 11.59 11.20 7.21
CA PHE A 13 10.53 10.26 6.84
C PHE A 13 10.76 9.65 5.45
N ILE A 14 11.19 10.47 4.48
CA ILE A 14 11.55 10.01 3.13
C ILE A 14 12.77 9.08 3.19
N PHE A 15 13.78 9.43 3.97
CA PHE A 15 14.98 8.61 4.18
C PHE A 15 14.64 7.26 4.85
N LEU A 16 13.80 7.26 5.88
CA LEU A 16 13.38 6.04 6.56
C LEU A 16 12.50 5.15 5.66
N LEU A 17 11.63 5.74 4.84
CA LEU A 17 10.86 5.01 3.81
C LEU A 17 11.81 4.35 2.78
N SER A 18 12.86 5.05 2.36
CA SER A 18 13.86 4.47 1.45
C SER A 18 14.62 3.31 2.09
N GLU A 19 15.07 3.43 3.35
CA GLU A 19 15.69 2.31 4.08
C GLU A 19 14.75 1.11 4.29
N ILE A 20 13.47 1.37 4.55
CA ILE A 20 12.47 0.30 4.70
C ILE A 20 12.22 -0.39 3.36
N LEU A 21 12.11 0.38 2.28
CA LEU A 21 11.98 -0.15 0.93
C LEU A 21 13.22 -0.97 0.53
N ASP A 22 14.41 -0.50 0.87
CA ASP A 22 15.66 -1.22 0.64
C ASP A 22 15.75 -2.50 1.48
N LYS A 23 15.33 -2.48 2.74
CA LYS A 23 15.25 -3.68 3.60
C LYS A 23 14.20 -4.67 3.11
N LEU A 24 13.04 -4.21 2.63
CA LEU A 24 12.01 -5.08 2.04
C LEU A 24 12.47 -5.67 0.70
N CYS A 25 13.20 -4.90 -0.10
CA CYS A 25 13.87 -5.40 -1.30
C CYS A 25 14.93 -6.45 -0.97
N ASN A 26 15.78 -6.18 0.03
CA ASN A 26 16.84 -7.10 0.46
C ASN A 26 16.34 -8.39 1.11
N LEU A 27 15.20 -8.38 1.80
CA LEU A 27 14.58 -9.60 2.36
C LEU A 27 14.15 -10.60 1.25
N ARG A 28 13.85 -10.11 0.05
CA ARG A 28 13.55 -10.96 -1.11
C ARG A 28 14.81 -11.43 -1.83
N TYR A 29 15.90 -10.68 -1.71
CA TYR A 29 17.18 -10.97 -2.36
C TYR A 29 17.90 -12.18 -1.79
N ASN A 30 17.58 -12.60 -0.56
CA ASN A 30 18.21 -13.75 0.12
C ASN A 30 17.56 -15.12 -0.19
N LYS A 31 16.64 -15.25 -1.14
CA LYS A 31 16.21 -16.55 -1.63
C LYS A 31 17.36 -17.17 -2.46
N LYS A 32 18.12 -18.07 -1.82
CA LYS A 32 19.09 -18.96 -2.48
C LYS A 32 18.45 -19.64 -3.69
N TYR A 33 18.87 -19.25 -4.88
CA TYR A 33 18.56 -20.00 -6.09
C TYR A 33 19.44 -21.26 -6.15
N ILE A 34 18.79 -22.40 -6.36
CA ILE A 34 19.45 -23.72 -6.49
C ILE A 34 20.26 -23.71 -7.80
N LYS A 35 21.52 -24.14 -7.70
CA LYS A 35 22.47 -24.27 -8.83
C LYS A 35 22.05 -25.39 -9.76
N SER A 36 21.93 -25.10 -11.04
CA SER A 36 22.36 -25.98 -12.12
C SER A 36 23.47 -25.25 -12.89
N GLY A 37 24.68 -25.69 -12.75
CA GLY A 37 25.95 -25.40 -13.43
C GLY A 37 26.07 -24.15 -14.33
N GLY A 38 25.92 -22.93 -13.80
CA GLY A 38 26.19 -21.70 -14.56
C GLY A 38 26.33 -20.50 -13.62
N THR A 39 27.15 -19.52 -13.98
CA THR A 39 27.36 -18.28 -13.23
C THR A 39 26.03 -17.59 -13.00
N ILE A 40 25.59 -17.47 -11.73
CA ILE A 40 24.33 -16.81 -11.37
C ILE A 40 24.53 -15.32 -11.50
N MET A 41 24.10 -14.73 -12.61
CA MET A 41 23.92 -13.28 -12.69
C MET A 41 22.70 -12.91 -11.86
N SER A 42 22.90 -12.17 -10.76
CA SER A 42 21.80 -11.62 -9.97
C SER A 42 20.99 -10.65 -10.84
N LYS A 43 19.69 -10.94 -11.00
CA LYS A 43 18.80 -10.04 -11.73
C LYS A 43 18.71 -8.71 -10.98
N LYS A 44 18.79 -7.60 -11.72
CA LYS A 44 18.62 -6.26 -11.14
C LYS A 44 17.19 -6.12 -10.59
N PRO A 45 16.98 -5.72 -9.32
CA PRO A 45 15.64 -5.57 -8.77
C PRO A 45 14.93 -4.35 -9.38
N PHE A 46 13.62 -4.47 -9.52
CA PHE A 46 12.73 -3.39 -9.92
C PHE A 46 11.43 -3.47 -9.14
N TYR A 47 11.09 -2.39 -8.42
CA TYR A 47 9.86 -2.28 -7.66
C TYR A 47 8.93 -1.25 -8.29
N ILE A 48 7.66 -1.62 -8.43
CA ILE A 48 6.59 -0.73 -8.89
C ILE A 48 5.32 -1.00 -8.09
N THR A 49 4.58 0.06 -7.77
CA THR A 49 3.30 -0.04 -7.08
C THR A 49 2.27 0.88 -7.70
N THR A 50 1.01 0.46 -7.70
CA THR A 50 -0.11 1.40 -7.83
C THR A 50 -0.30 2.15 -6.51
N PRO A 51 -1.07 3.26 -6.48
CA PRO A 51 -1.73 3.66 -5.25
C PRO A 51 -2.57 2.49 -4.71
N ILE A 52 -2.71 2.38 -3.39
CA ILE A 52 -3.69 1.47 -2.82
C ILE A 52 -5.07 2.14 -2.90
N TYR A 53 -6.08 1.39 -3.35
CA TYR A 53 -7.38 1.94 -3.69
C TYR A 53 -8.35 1.90 -2.52
N TYR A 54 -9.14 2.95 -2.33
CA TYR A 54 -10.24 2.95 -1.36
C TYR A 54 -11.37 2.01 -1.82
N PRO A 55 -11.69 0.96 -1.07
CA PRO A 55 -12.79 0.05 -1.40
C PRO A 55 -14.14 0.59 -0.88
N SER A 56 -14.42 1.87 -1.14
CA SER A 56 -15.70 2.50 -0.77
C SER A 56 -16.82 2.22 -1.78
N GLY A 57 -16.50 1.53 -2.88
CA GLY A 57 -17.42 1.11 -3.93
C GLY A 57 -16.73 0.23 -4.97
N ASN A 58 -17.46 -0.12 -6.01
CA ASN A 58 -16.92 -0.93 -7.10
C ASN A 58 -15.78 -0.21 -7.84
N PRO A 59 -14.77 -0.97 -8.35
CA PRO A 59 -13.73 -0.38 -9.17
C PRO A 59 -14.28 0.23 -10.46
N HIS A 60 -13.65 1.28 -10.93
CA HIS A 60 -14.02 2.01 -12.14
C HIS A 60 -12.79 2.24 -13.04
N ILE A 61 -13.03 2.88 -14.21
CA ILE A 61 -11.99 3.10 -15.25
C ILE A 61 -10.72 3.79 -14.73
N GLY A 62 -10.83 4.70 -13.75
CA GLY A 62 -9.67 5.36 -13.15
C GLY A 62 -8.73 4.39 -12.44
N HIS A 63 -9.27 3.38 -11.73
CA HIS A 63 -8.47 2.31 -11.13
C HIS A 63 -7.79 1.44 -12.20
N CYS A 64 -8.52 1.13 -13.29
CA CYS A 64 -8.00 0.37 -14.41
C CYS A 64 -6.82 1.08 -15.08
N TYR A 65 -6.96 2.38 -15.35
CA TYR A 65 -5.95 3.18 -16.02
C TYR A 65 -4.58 3.09 -15.31
N THR A 66 -4.56 3.40 -14.02
CA THR A 66 -3.32 3.36 -13.22
C THR A 66 -2.73 1.95 -13.13
N THR A 67 -3.60 0.94 -12.93
CA THR A 67 -3.15 -0.45 -12.80
C THR A 67 -2.56 -0.98 -14.11
N VAL A 68 -3.18 -0.70 -15.25
CA VAL A 68 -2.66 -1.10 -16.58
C VAL A 68 -1.34 -0.43 -16.89
N ALA A 69 -1.19 0.86 -16.55
CA ALA A 69 0.08 1.56 -16.74
C ALA A 69 1.22 0.90 -15.95
N CYS A 70 0.98 0.58 -14.67
CA CYS A 70 1.96 -0.11 -13.84
C CYS A 70 2.24 -1.54 -14.35
N ASP A 71 1.22 -2.28 -14.76
CA ASP A 71 1.36 -3.63 -15.31
C ASP A 71 2.19 -3.65 -16.59
N SER A 72 1.96 -2.68 -17.48
CA SER A 72 2.74 -2.54 -18.72
C SER A 72 4.23 -2.33 -18.44
N ILE A 73 4.55 -1.46 -17.49
CA ILE A 73 5.94 -1.22 -17.06
C ILE A 73 6.52 -2.47 -16.40
N ALA A 74 5.76 -3.14 -15.51
CA ALA A 74 6.21 -4.35 -14.84
C ALA A 74 6.53 -5.47 -15.85
N ARG A 75 5.66 -5.68 -16.85
CA ARG A 75 5.89 -6.66 -17.93
C ARG A 75 7.11 -6.30 -18.75
N TYR A 76 7.25 -5.05 -19.15
CA TYR A 76 8.41 -4.57 -19.90
C TYR A 76 9.71 -4.82 -19.15
N ARG A 77 9.76 -4.52 -17.85
CA ARG A 77 10.94 -4.76 -17.01
C ARG A 77 11.25 -6.26 -16.84
N ARG A 78 10.22 -7.11 -16.73
CA ARG A 78 10.41 -8.58 -16.73
C ARG A 78 11.02 -9.07 -18.05
N MET A 79 10.57 -8.55 -19.19
CA MET A 79 11.14 -8.86 -20.51
C MET A 79 12.60 -8.43 -20.62
N GLN A 80 13.00 -7.35 -19.95
CA GLN A 80 14.40 -6.90 -19.88
C GLN A 80 15.25 -7.74 -18.89
N GLY A 81 14.68 -8.74 -18.23
CA GLY A 81 15.39 -9.63 -17.31
C GLY A 81 15.50 -9.11 -15.87
N PHE A 82 14.76 -8.05 -15.50
CA PHE A 82 14.73 -7.59 -14.12
C PHE A 82 13.98 -8.55 -13.20
N ASP A 83 14.33 -8.57 -11.91
CA ASP A 83 13.54 -9.19 -10.84
C ASP A 83 12.49 -8.17 -10.38
N VAL A 84 11.27 -8.32 -10.90
CA VAL A 84 10.20 -7.33 -10.71
C VAL A 84 9.31 -7.71 -9.54
N MET A 85 9.05 -6.75 -8.64
CA MET A 85 7.98 -6.77 -7.65
C MET A 85 6.95 -5.73 -8.04
N PHE A 86 5.77 -6.18 -8.46
CA PHE A 86 4.61 -5.31 -8.70
C PHE A 86 3.58 -5.47 -7.58
N LEU A 87 3.37 -4.39 -6.82
CA LEU A 87 2.43 -4.31 -5.70
C LEU A 87 1.19 -3.50 -6.09
N THR A 88 0.02 -4.02 -5.75
CA THR A 88 -1.25 -3.27 -5.75
C THR A 88 -2.02 -3.61 -4.48
N GLY A 89 -3.14 -2.95 -4.21
CA GLY A 89 -3.90 -3.27 -3.02
C GLY A 89 -5.04 -2.30 -2.71
N THR A 90 -5.55 -2.41 -1.47
CA THR A 90 -6.66 -1.59 -0.97
C THR A 90 -6.34 -0.95 0.37
N ASP A 91 -6.77 0.31 0.51
CA ASP A 91 -6.77 1.07 1.76
C ASP A 91 -8.15 0.93 2.41
N GLU A 92 -8.21 0.16 3.51
CA GLU A 92 -9.46 -0.40 4.03
C GLU A 92 -9.94 0.24 5.33
N HIS A 93 -9.31 1.32 5.77
CA HIS A 93 -9.70 2.06 6.97
C HIS A 93 -10.33 3.41 6.61
N GLY A 94 -11.09 3.97 7.55
CA GLY A 94 -11.65 5.31 7.43
C GLY A 94 -13.16 5.38 7.61
N LEU A 95 -13.65 6.58 7.94
CA LEU A 95 -15.05 6.85 8.23
C LEU A 95 -15.97 6.49 7.05
N LYS A 96 -15.53 6.70 5.84
CA LYS A 96 -16.27 6.36 4.61
C LYS A 96 -16.61 4.87 4.52
N ILE A 97 -15.67 4.00 4.90
CA ILE A 97 -15.88 2.56 4.91
C ILE A 97 -16.90 2.18 5.99
N GLU A 98 -16.78 2.75 7.19
CA GLU A 98 -17.73 2.53 8.28
C GLU A 98 -19.15 2.94 7.88
N GLN A 99 -19.31 4.11 7.27
CA GLN A 99 -20.61 4.60 6.79
C GLN A 99 -21.22 3.67 5.75
N LYS A 100 -20.43 3.25 4.74
CA LYS A 100 -20.89 2.32 3.70
C LYS A 100 -21.24 0.93 4.23
N ALA A 101 -20.51 0.45 5.21
CA ALA A 101 -20.83 -0.81 5.89
C ALA A 101 -22.12 -0.71 6.69
N ALA A 102 -22.34 0.41 7.41
CA ALA A 102 -23.55 0.67 8.15
C ALA A 102 -24.78 0.82 7.21
N GLU A 103 -24.66 1.53 6.08
CA GLU A 103 -25.68 1.61 5.05
C GLU A 103 -26.05 0.21 4.49
N ALA A 104 -25.09 -0.68 4.38
CA ALA A 104 -25.29 -2.06 3.92
C ALA A 104 -25.75 -3.02 5.03
N GLY A 105 -25.79 -2.61 6.29
CA GLY A 105 -26.20 -3.43 7.43
C GLY A 105 -25.20 -4.56 7.77
N ILE A 106 -23.91 -4.39 7.41
CA ILE A 106 -22.85 -5.38 7.64
C ILE A 106 -21.65 -4.75 8.35
N THR A 107 -20.72 -5.57 8.80
CA THR A 107 -19.49 -5.06 9.42
C THR A 107 -18.55 -4.41 8.40
N PRO A 108 -17.71 -3.42 8.79
CA PRO A 108 -16.70 -2.84 7.90
C PRO A 108 -15.78 -3.89 7.26
N LYS A 109 -15.43 -4.93 8.01
CA LYS A 109 -14.59 -6.03 7.51
C LYS A 109 -15.28 -6.82 6.40
N GLU A 110 -16.54 -7.19 6.58
CA GLU A 110 -17.33 -7.89 5.55
C GLU A 110 -17.53 -7.03 4.31
N TYR A 111 -17.77 -5.72 4.51
CA TYR A 111 -17.93 -4.79 3.41
C TYR A 111 -16.68 -4.76 2.54
N VAL A 112 -15.49 -4.50 3.13
CA VAL A 112 -14.25 -4.44 2.36
C VAL A 112 -13.86 -5.80 1.76
N ASP A 113 -14.15 -6.93 2.45
CA ASP A 113 -13.92 -8.27 1.90
C ASP A 113 -14.71 -8.52 0.62
N ASN A 114 -15.95 -8.02 0.56
CA ASN A 114 -16.78 -8.14 -0.64
C ASN A 114 -16.27 -7.24 -1.78
N ILE A 115 -15.95 -6.00 -1.48
CA ILE A 115 -15.41 -5.06 -2.50
C ILE A 115 -14.05 -5.55 -3.03
N VAL A 116 -13.15 -6.04 -2.18
CA VAL A 116 -11.84 -6.60 -2.62
C VAL A 116 -12.01 -7.75 -3.60
N LYS A 117 -13.05 -8.59 -3.44
CA LYS A 117 -13.36 -9.65 -4.43
C LYS A 117 -13.64 -9.06 -5.82
N THR A 118 -14.35 -7.91 -5.90
CA THR A 118 -14.64 -7.27 -7.18
C THR A 118 -13.38 -6.70 -7.82
N PHE A 119 -12.47 -6.08 -7.05
CA PHE A 119 -11.16 -5.64 -7.53
C PHE A 119 -10.34 -6.80 -8.09
N LYS A 120 -10.18 -7.89 -7.31
CA LYS A 120 -9.42 -9.06 -7.75
C LYS A 120 -10.01 -9.72 -8.99
N LYS A 121 -11.35 -9.78 -9.08
CA LYS A 121 -12.05 -10.29 -10.27
C LYS A 121 -11.74 -9.42 -11.49
N LEU A 122 -11.79 -8.08 -11.35
CA LEU A 122 -11.47 -7.16 -12.44
C LEU A 122 -10.01 -7.31 -12.88
N TRP A 123 -9.05 -7.37 -11.93
CA TRP A 123 -7.64 -7.59 -12.27
C TRP A 123 -7.40 -8.93 -12.99
N SER A 124 -8.15 -9.96 -12.62
CA SER A 124 -8.13 -11.25 -13.35
C SER A 124 -8.63 -11.12 -14.78
N TYR A 125 -9.74 -10.43 -15.00
CA TYR A 125 -10.26 -10.17 -16.36
C TYR A 125 -9.27 -9.38 -17.23
N MET A 126 -8.59 -8.42 -16.64
CA MET A 126 -7.60 -7.58 -17.31
C MET A 126 -6.22 -8.24 -17.40
N ASN A 127 -6.07 -9.48 -16.91
CA ASN A 127 -4.81 -10.22 -16.88
C ASN A 127 -3.66 -9.42 -16.23
N ILE A 128 -3.94 -8.70 -15.14
CA ILE A 128 -2.96 -7.89 -14.41
C ILE A 128 -1.96 -8.82 -13.69
N SER A 129 -0.67 -8.59 -13.90
CA SER A 129 0.42 -9.47 -13.47
C SER A 129 1.06 -9.04 -12.14
N TYR A 130 0.27 -8.52 -11.19
CA TYR A 130 0.79 -8.14 -9.88
C TYR A 130 1.35 -9.35 -9.11
N ASP A 131 2.43 -9.13 -8.37
CA ASP A 131 3.06 -10.16 -7.52
C ASP A 131 2.42 -10.25 -6.14
N ARG A 132 1.93 -9.12 -5.63
CA ARG A 132 1.30 -9.04 -4.32
C ARG A 132 0.14 -8.05 -4.31
N TYR A 133 -0.95 -8.47 -3.65
CA TYR A 133 -2.07 -7.62 -3.32
C TYR A 133 -2.03 -7.35 -1.81
N ILE A 134 -1.80 -6.10 -1.41
CA ILE A 134 -1.75 -5.70 0.00
C ILE A 134 -3.12 -5.17 0.44
N ARG A 135 -3.50 -5.52 1.65
CA ARG A 135 -4.67 -4.96 2.33
C ARG A 135 -4.19 -4.31 3.62
N THR A 136 -4.64 -3.10 3.90
CA THR A 136 -4.25 -2.42 5.15
C THR A 136 -4.80 -3.11 6.40
N THR A 137 -5.83 -3.97 6.24
CA THR A 137 -6.36 -4.86 7.29
C THR A 137 -5.60 -6.18 7.47
N ASP A 138 -4.61 -6.49 6.63
CA ASP A 138 -3.81 -7.70 6.78
C ASP A 138 -2.96 -7.64 8.07
N LYS A 139 -2.95 -8.75 8.81
CA LYS A 139 -2.23 -8.84 10.10
C LYS A 139 -0.74 -8.49 9.99
N TYR A 140 -0.08 -8.90 8.90
CA TYR A 140 1.33 -8.59 8.69
C TYR A 140 1.55 -7.09 8.42
N HIS A 141 0.62 -6.43 7.70
CA HIS A 141 0.66 -4.99 7.47
C HIS A 141 0.52 -4.24 8.79
N ILE A 142 -0.53 -4.54 9.56
CA ILE A 142 -0.79 -3.94 10.87
C ILE A 142 0.44 -4.08 11.78
N LYS A 143 1.01 -5.28 11.88
CA LYS A 143 2.21 -5.52 12.71
C LYS A 143 3.41 -4.68 12.26
N THR A 144 3.60 -4.54 10.95
CA THR A 144 4.71 -3.74 10.40
C THR A 144 4.50 -2.26 10.68
N VAL A 145 3.29 -1.74 10.45
CA VAL A 145 2.95 -0.34 10.76
C VAL A 145 3.14 -0.03 12.24
N GLN A 146 2.64 -0.89 13.13
CA GLN A 146 2.81 -0.73 14.58
C GLN A 146 4.29 -0.69 14.99
N LYS A 147 5.13 -1.53 14.40
CA LYS A 147 6.57 -1.54 14.66
C LYS A 147 7.22 -0.22 14.23
N ILE A 148 6.95 0.23 12.99
CA ILE A 148 7.51 1.47 12.46
C ILE A 148 7.03 2.67 13.28
N PHE A 149 5.73 2.72 13.58
CA PHE A 149 5.14 3.77 14.41
C PHE A 149 5.83 3.86 15.77
N LYS A 150 6.02 2.71 16.44
CA LYS A 150 6.69 2.66 17.72
C LYS A 150 8.15 3.15 17.64
N GLU A 151 8.90 2.73 16.63
CA GLU A 151 10.27 3.19 16.41
C GLU A 151 10.34 4.72 16.21
N LEU A 152 9.40 5.30 15.48
CA LEU A 152 9.33 6.75 15.26
C LEU A 152 8.93 7.50 16.53
N TYR A 153 7.99 6.95 17.29
CA TYR A 153 7.56 7.50 18.56
C TYR A 153 8.72 7.49 19.58
N ASP A 154 9.41 6.36 19.73
CA ASP A 154 10.55 6.22 20.65
C ASP A 154 11.71 7.17 20.28
N LYS A 155 11.87 7.51 19.00
CA LYS A 155 12.86 8.50 18.51
C LYS A 155 12.38 9.96 18.62
N GLY A 156 11.17 10.22 19.12
CA GLY A 156 10.58 11.55 19.26
C GLY A 156 10.14 12.22 17.95
N TYR A 157 10.07 11.49 16.84
CA TYR A 157 9.54 12.02 15.58
C TYR A 157 8.00 12.10 15.57
N ILE A 158 7.34 11.29 16.39
CA ILE A 158 5.90 11.30 16.58
C ILE A 158 5.61 11.71 18.03
N TYR A 159 4.71 12.65 18.20
CA TYR A 159 4.25 13.09 19.52
C TYR A 159 2.74 13.36 19.49
N LYS A 160 2.10 13.29 20.66
CA LYS A 160 0.70 13.61 20.82
C LYS A 160 0.52 15.15 20.81
N GLY A 161 -0.38 15.63 19.95
CA GLY A 161 -0.73 17.03 19.83
C GLY A 161 -2.22 17.20 19.62
N GLU A 162 -2.69 18.44 19.69
CA GLU A 162 -4.08 18.82 19.41
C GLU A 162 -4.13 19.66 18.14
N TYR A 163 -5.14 19.42 17.32
CA TYR A 163 -5.43 20.21 16.15
C TYR A 163 -6.93 20.44 16.05
N SER A 164 -7.35 21.70 15.84
CA SER A 164 -8.75 22.07 15.65
C SER A 164 -8.92 22.79 14.32
N GLY A 165 -10.02 22.53 13.65
CA GLY A 165 -10.33 23.14 12.34
C GLY A 165 -11.60 22.59 11.73
N LYS A 166 -12.02 23.16 10.60
CA LYS A 166 -13.17 22.65 9.85
C LYS A 166 -12.81 21.36 9.16
N TYR A 167 -13.47 20.26 9.54
CA TYR A 167 -13.22 18.93 8.96
C TYR A 167 -14.24 18.60 7.87
N CYS A 168 -13.75 18.21 6.69
CA CYS A 168 -14.54 17.73 5.57
C CYS A 168 -14.58 16.20 5.54
N THR A 169 -15.70 15.59 5.92
CA THR A 169 -15.86 14.12 5.90
C THR A 169 -15.68 13.52 4.50
N PRO A 170 -16.24 14.08 3.39
CA PRO A 170 -16.03 13.54 2.06
C PRO A 170 -14.56 13.57 1.60
N CYS A 171 -13.81 14.60 2.03
CA CYS A 171 -12.38 14.76 1.68
C CYS A 171 -11.45 14.06 2.67
N GLU A 172 -11.96 13.67 3.84
CA GLU A 172 -11.20 13.13 4.98
C GLU A 172 -10.01 14.02 5.38
N SER A 173 -10.21 15.35 5.34
CA SER A 173 -9.16 16.33 5.62
C SER A 173 -9.70 17.57 6.33
N PHE A 174 -8.82 18.24 7.07
CA PHE A 174 -9.10 19.57 7.61
C PHE A 174 -8.89 20.63 6.53
N TRP A 175 -9.76 21.64 6.53
CA TRP A 175 -9.59 22.81 5.69
C TRP A 175 -8.83 23.86 6.49
N THR A 176 -7.83 24.44 5.85
CA THR A 176 -7.16 25.66 6.34
C THR A 176 -8.10 26.84 6.12
N ASP A 177 -8.09 27.81 7.04
CA ASP A 177 -8.78 29.08 6.89
C ASP A 177 -8.21 29.90 5.74
#